data_00ca2c0cc9c23b792098285164ca7859
#
_entry.id   00ca2c0cc9c23b792098285164ca7859
#
_cell.length_a   1.000
_cell.length_b   1.000
_cell.length_c   1.000
_cell.angle_alpha   90.00
_cell.angle_beta   90.00
_cell.angle_gamma   90.00
#
_symmetry.space_group_name_H-M   'P 1'
#
loop_
_entity.id
_entity.type
_entity.pdbx_description
1 polymer ?
#
loop_
_entity_poly.entity_id
_entity_poly.type
_entity_poly.pdbx_seq_one_letter_code
_entity_poly.pdbx_strand_id
1 'polypeptide(L)'
;MTLFANSDAGVWQTGAHELVFGPAQGGASKRIPAVAVTSGGAFLVATEQRPTTSDGSLTGIYLARRMPEGTWTYDLETLACNAGGWGKFMNPSFTVDRAGTHGPAGRIFLFFLATTTPSGMAMHATPEEIATCYVWSDDDGVTWSEIVRVPAAAWESWPYDWMVPSPANGIQTPDGSLFIPCMGRAEGHWYSSLLFKRPGSDWAYSPATETAEDNESTCYTGPDGDVYLNCRNEADGHVRNLYRYDAARNRFTKVENPFDPNLVCQGTVCAASCGGRDLYLMSFCEPSRYNRRNWITVWVSADALRWAPLLRLTGERPSAGYSAIAYHDGLCAVVWEDDPAVRTICFRDLTPLLRSSPTRRCGTR
;
A
#
# COMPACT_ATOMS: atom_id res chain seq x y z
N MET A 1 -22.89 -10.14 -12.05
CA MET A 1 -21.92 -9.14 -12.52
C MET A 1 -22.66 -7.88 -12.98
N THR A 2 -23.32 -7.20 -12.05
CA THR A 2 -24.16 -6.02 -12.37
C THR A 2 -24.22 -5.03 -11.20
N LEU A 3 -23.15 -4.93 -10.40
CA LEU A 3 -23.06 -3.90 -9.37
C LEU A 3 -22.84 -2.49 -9.95
N PHE A 4 -22.24 -2.41 -11.13
CA PHE A 4 -21.90 -1.18 -11.81
C PHE A 4 -22.22 -1.24 -13.32
N ALA A 5 -23.10 -2.16 -13.76
CA ALA A 5 -23.55 -2.24 -15.12
C ALA A 5 -24.58 -1.14 -15.37
N ASN A 6 -24.10 -0.05 -15.82
CA ASN A 6 -24.65 0.82 -16.85
C ASN A 6 -23.69 1.98 -16.99
N SER A 7 -22.86 1.86 -18.00
CA SER A 7 -22.60 3.10 -18.72
C SER A 7 -21.49 2.93 -19.72
N ASP A 8 -21.89 2.92 -20.93
CA ASP A 8 -21.07 3.44 -22.02
C ASP A 8 -20.81 4.95 -21.87
N ALA A 9 -21.22 5.54 -20.74
CA ALA A 9 -21.12 6.97 -20.49
C ALA A 9 -20.84 7.25 -19.00
N GLY A 10 -19.64 7.05 -18.49
CA GLY A 10 -19.39 7.60 -17.17
C GLY A 10 -18.26 7.11 -16.31
N VAL A 11 -17.45 6.17 -16.74
CA VAL A 11 -16.29 5.70 -15.99
C VAL A 11 -15.19 6.77 -15.82
N TRP A 12 -15.33 7.92 -16.46
CA TRP A 12 -14.24 8.85 -16.74
C TRP A 12 -14.43 10.24 -16.11
N GLN A 13 -14.96 10.33 -14.89
CA GLN A 13 -14.99 11.60 -14.20
C GLN A 13 -13.76 11.76 -13.31
N THR A 14 -12.83 12.64 -13.71
CA THR A 14 -11.93 13.31 -12.82
C THR A 14 -12.77 14.11 -11.82
N GLY A 15 -13.12 13.53 -10.69
CA GLY A 15 -13.85 14.23 -9.64
C GLY A 15 -12.90 15.07 -8.79
N ALA A 16 -13.48 15.93 -7.95
CA ALA A 16 -12.73 16.74 -7.00
C ALA A 16 -11.81 15.85 -6.14
N HIS A 17 -10.57 16.26 -5.99
CA HIS A 17 -9.57 15.66 -5.10
C HIS A 17 -8.95 16.75 -4.23
N GLU A 18 -8.34 16.34 -3.13
CA GLU A 18 -7.62 17.22 -2.22
C GLU A 18 -6.12 17.05 -2.45
N LEU A 19 -5.38 18.14 -2.46
CA LEU A 19 -3.92 18.13 -2.42
C LEU A 19 -3.50 17.95 -0.96
N VAL A 20 -2.95 16.80 -0.61
CA VAL A 20 -2.48 16.53 0.77
C VAL A 20 -1.09 17.08 0.97
N PHE A 21 -0.16 16.66 0.12
CA PHE A 21 1.22 17.12 0.18
C PHE A 21 1.61 17.78 -1.13
N GLY A 22 2.02 19.02 -1.03
CA GLY A 22 2.52 19.83 -2.12
C GLY A 22 3.77 20.61 -1.71
N PRO A 23 4.17 21.61 -2.49
CA PRO A 23 5.34 22.43 -2.18
C PRO A 23 5.27 23.14 -0.80
N ALA A 24 4.07 23.47 -0.34
CA ALA A 24 3.85 24.16 0.94
C ALA A 24 4.20 23.30 2.17
N GLN A 25 4.17 21.96 2.05
CA GLN A 25 4.54 21.03 3.11
C GLN A 25 6.04 20.66 3.09
N GLY A 26 6.89 21.57 2.65
CA GLY A 26 8.34 21.43 2.64
C GLY A 26 8.88 20.47 1.58
N GLY A 27 10.00 20.81 0.98
CA GLY A 27 10.78 19.99 0.06
C GLY A 27 10.24 19.83 -1.35
N ALA A 28 11.11 19.34 -2.24
CA ALA A 28 10.92 19.41 -3.67
C ALA A 28 10.08 18.26 -4.25
N SER A 29 10.01 17.09 -3.59
CA SER A 29 9.33 15.92 -4.17
C SER A 29 8.65 15.08 -3.09
N LYS A 30 7.42 14.69 -3.36
CA LYS A 30 6.62 13.77 -2.55
C LYS A 30 6.38 12.50 -3.36
N ARG A 31 6.73 11.35 -2.77
CA ARG A 31 6.60 10.06 -3.46
C ARG A 31 6.07 8.97 -2.53
N ILE A 32 5.70 7.86 -3.13
CA ILE A 32 5.38 6.59 -2.44
C ILE A 32 4.32 6.81 -1.34
N PRO A 33 3.06 7.11 -1.73
CA PRO A 33 2.01 7.34 -0.75
C PRO A 33 1.50 6.04 -0.14
N ALA A 34 1.15 6.08 1.14
CA ALA A 34 0.35 5.09 1.83
C ALA A 34 -0.88 5.75 2.46
N VAL A 35 -1.97 5.00 2.64
CA VAL A 35 -3.20 5.49 3.28
C VAL A 35 -3.78 4.44 4.20
N ALA A 36 -4.30 4.84 5.36
CA ALA A 36 -5.08 3.99 6.26
C ALA A 36 -6.36 4.69 6.70
N VAL A 37 -7.37 3.90 7.05
CA VAL A 37 -8.55 4.37 7.78
C VAL A 37 -8.36 3.96 9.23
N THR A 38 -8.46 4.88 10.17
CA THR A 38 -8.34 4.58 11.60
C THR A 38 -9.63 4.02 12.18
N SER A 39 -9.57 3.45 13.37
CA SER A 39 -10.77 2.99 14.08
C SER A 39 -11.69 4.13 14.50
N GLY A 40 -11.14 5.34 14.71
CA GLY A 40 -11.91 6.56 14.98
C GLY A 40 -12.47 7.24 13.72
N GLY A 41 -12.26 6.66 12.52
CA GLY A 41 -12.82 7.17 11.27
C GLY A 41 -11.98 8.28 10.60
N ALA A 42 -10.77 8.56 11.07
CA ALA A 42 -9.85 9.46 10.39
C ALA A 42 -9.13 8.72 9.24
N PHE A 43 -8.64 9.48 8.26
CA PHE A 43 -7.73 8.97 7.24
C PHE A 43 -6.30 9.40 7.56
N LEU A 44 -5.38 8.46 7.55
CA LEU A 44 -3.95 8.73 7.65
C LEU A 44 -3.31 8.60 6.27
N VAL A 45 -2.42 9.53 5.95
CA VAL A 45 -1.63 9.51 4.73
C VAL A 45 -0.17 9.63 5.10
N ALA A 46 0.66 8.72 4.61
CA ALA A 46 2.11 8.81 4.70
C ALA A 46 2.70 9.02 3.32
N THR A 47 3.81 9.74 3.21
CA THR A 47 4.54 9.94 1.96
C THR A 47 6.03 10.13 2.22
N GLU A 48 6.84 9.68 1.29
CA GLU A 48 8.25 10.04 1.29
C GLU A 48 8.44 11.50 0.91
N GLN A 49 9.26 12.19 1.67
CA GLN A 49 9.74 13.53 1.40
C GLN A 49 11.19 13.48 0.91
N ARG A 50 11.44 14.02 -0.26
CA ARG A 50 12.76 14.00 -0.90
C ARG A 50 13.16 15.40 -1.38
N PRO A 51 14.44 15.79 -1.29
CA PRO A 51 14.93 17.04 -1.89
C PRO A 51 14.94 16.98 -3.43
N THR A 52 14.98 15.79 -4.01
CA THR A 52 14.93 15.59 -5.48
C THR A 52 13.99 14.43 -5.82
N THR A 53 13.74 14.16 -7.08
CA THR A 53 12.94 13.01 -7.55
C THR A 53 13.69 11.67 -7.48
N SER A 54 14.98 11.66 -7.17
CA SER A 54 15.83 10.46 -7.13
C SER A 54 15.52 9.58 -5.93
N ASP A 55 15.46 8.27 -6.11
CA ASP A 55 15.36 7.27 -5.03
C ASP A 55 16.64 7.23 -4.16
N GLY A 56 17.77 7.73 -4.69
CA GLY A 56 19.02 7.90 -3.94
C GLY A 56 19.07 9.14 -3.05
N SER A 57 18.03 9.98 -3.03
CA SER A 57 17.99 11.18 -2.21
C SER A 57 17.88 10.89 -0.73
N LEU A 58 18.29 11.85 0.06
CA LEU A 58 17.93 11.96 1.47
C LEU A 58 16.40 11.91 1.60
N THR A 59 15.86 11.00 2.39
CA THR A 59 14.42 10.74 2.44
C THR A 59 13.92 10.63 3.87
N GLY A 60 12.87 11.37 4.21
CA GLY A 60 12.06 11.19 5.40
C GLY A 60 10.64 10.75 5.03
N ILE A 61 9.84 10.37 6.00
CA ILE A 61 8.41 10.10 5.83
C ILE A 61 7.62 11.18 6.54
N TYR A 62 6.72 11.83 5.81
CA TYR A 62 5.80 12.83 6.31
C TYR A 62 4.41 12.23 6.46
N LEU A 63 3.72 12.62 7.53
CA LEU A 63 2.40 12.12 7.89
C LEU A 63 1.38 13.24 7.80
N ALA A 64 0.17 12.92 7.33
CA ALA A 64 -0.99 13.78 7.39
C ALA A 64 -2.18 12.97 7.91
N ARG A 65 -3.04 13.64 8.69
CA ARG A 65 -4.25 13.07 9.26
C ARG A 65 -5.44 13.93 8.88
N ARG A 66 -6.42 13.32 8.20
CA ARG A 66 -7.68 13.97 7.86
C ARG A 66 -8.76 13.51 8.84
N MET A 67 -9.31 14.48 9.54
CA MET A 67 -10.41 14.26 10.45
C MET A 67 -11.71 13.97 9.69
N PRO A 68 -12.71 13.31 10.31
CA PRO A 68 -14.01 13.07 9.68
C PRO A 68 -14.70 14.33 9.15
N GLU A 69 -14.51 15.48 9.81
CA GLU A 69 -15.04 16.77 9.36
C GLU A 69 -14.25 17.40 8.20
N GLY A 70 -13.16 16.79 7.76
CA GLY A 70 -12.38 17.20 6.59
C GLY A 70 -11.14 18.04 6.87
N THR A 71 -10.83 18.32 8.13
CA THR A 71 -9.63 19.09 8.51
C THR A 71 -8.37 18.24 8.43
N TRP A 72 -7.29 18.77 7.86
CA TRP A 72 -5.97 18.15 7.82
C TRP A 72 -5.05 18.66 8.92
N THR A 73 -4.35 17.73 9.57
CA THR A 73 -3.19 18.01 10.44
C THR A 73 -1.98 17.27 9.91
N TYR A 74 -0.77 17.77 10.23
CA TYR A 74 0.49 17.26 9.67
C TYR A 74 1.50 16.98 10.77
N ASP A 75 2.23 15.88 10.63
CA ASP A 75 3.45 15.58 11.35
C ASP A 75 4.59 15.43 10.32
N LEU A 76 5.53 16.37 10.38
CA LEU A 76 6.67 16.44 9.45
C LEU A 76 7.99 16.11 10.15
N GLU A 77 7.95 15.69 11.42
CA GLU A 77 9.13 15.59 12.28
C GLU A 77 9.38 14.16 12.78
N THR A 78 8.35 13.39 13.11
CA THR A 78 8.48 12.06 13.71
C THR A 78 9.40 11.14 12.93
N LEU A 79 9.31 11.13 11.59
CA LEU A 79 10.14 10.34 10.69
C LEU A 79 10.94 11.23 9.72
N ALA A 80 11.37 12.40 10.17
CA ALA A 80 12.30 13.22 9.40
C ALA A 80 13.62 12.44 9.18
N CYS A 81 14.29 12.70 8.05
CA CYS A 81 15.58 12.10 7.80
C CYS A 81 16.56 12.33 8.96
N ASN A 82 17.38 11.34 9.27
CA ASN A 82 18.30 11.24 10.41
C ASN A 82 17.62 11.09 11.79
N ALA A 83 16.32 10.84 11.86
CA ALA A 83 15.68 10.52 13.14
C ALA A 83 16.14 9.16 13.69
N GLY A 84 16.24 9.04 15.01
CA GLY A 84 16.59 7.77 15.69
C GLY A 84 17.93 7.17 15.29
N GLY A 85 18.86 7.95 14.74
CA GLY A 85 20.18 7.47 14.29
C GLY A 85 20.18 6.83 12.88
N TRP A 86 19.05 6.82 12.19
CA TRP A 86 18.94 6.36 10.81
C TRP A 86 19.22 7.50 9.83
N GLY A 87 19.81 7.17 8.66
CA GLY A 87 20.10 8.15 7.62
C GLY A 87 18.85 8.55 6.83
N LYS A 88 18.02 7.58 6.44
CA LYS A 88 16.76 7.83 5.71
C LYS A 88 15.72 6.73 5.91
N PHE A 89 14.46 7.06 5.55
CA PHE A 89 13.30 6.20 5.62
C PHE A 89 12.58 6.16 4.27
N MET A 90 12.10 4.97 3.86
CA MET A 90 11.42 4.76 2.58
C MET A 90 10.28 3.74 2.72
N ASN A 91 9.42 3.66 1.70
CA ASN A 91 8.35 2.66 1.56
C ASN A 91 7.40 2.60 2.76
N PRO A 92 6.66 3.67 3.08
CA PRO A 92 5.66 3.63 4.14
C PRO A 92 4.58 2.59 3.84
N SER A 93 4.19 1.81 4.87
CA SER A 93 3.18 0.77 4.80
C SER A 93 2.37 0.73 6.10
N PHE A 94 1.08 1.05 6.05
CA PHE A 94 0.22 0.99 7.22
C PHE A 94 -0.37 -0.40 7.42
N THR A 95 -0.50 -0.79 8.72
CA THR A 95 -1.25 -1.96 9.15
C THR A 95 -2.00 -1.60 10.44
N VAL A 96 -3.28 -1.94 10.55
CA VAL A 96 -4.08 -1.60 11.72
C VAL A 96 -4.53 -2.87 12.43
N ASP A 97 -4.18 -3.00 13.72
CA ASP A 97 -4.63 -4.06 14.62
C ASP A 97 -6.03 -3.76 15.13
N ARG A 98 -7.04 -4.10 14.35
CA ARG A 98 -8.46 -3.87 14.68
C ARG A 98 -8.94 -4.70 15.87
N ALA A 99 -8.42 -5.92 15.97
CA ALA A 99 -8.82 -6.88 17.00
C ALA A 99 -8.17 -6.62 18.37
N GLY A 100 -7.11 -5.80 18.43
CA GLY A 100 -6.36 -5.57 19.67
C GLY A 100 -5.54 -6.79 20.09
N THR A 101 -5.05 -7.57 19.15
CA THR A 101 -4.24 -8.77 19.42
C THR A 101 -2.78 -8.46 19.70
N HIS A 102 -2.30 -7.31 19.24
CA HIS A 102 -0.89 -6.90 19.34
C HIS A 102 -0.72 -5.55 20.06
N GLY A 103 -1.77 -5.12 20.78
CA GLY A 103 -1.85 -3.89 21.53
C GLY A 103 -3.30 -3.51 21.81
N PRO A 104 -3.62 -2.27 22.17
CA PRO A 104 -4.99 -1.80 22.19
C PRO A 104 -5.66 -1.95 20.82
N ALA A 105 -6.97 -2.26 20.82
CA ALA A 105 -7.75 -2.35 19.59
C ALA A 105 -7.71 -1.01 18.85
N GLY A 106 -7.38 -1.08 17.55
CA GLY A 106 -7.19 0.11 16.73
C GLY A 106 -5.73 0.59 16.65
N ARG A 107 -4.78 -0.08 17.30
CA ARG A 107 -3.36 0.25 17.16
C ARG A 107 -2.95 0.28 15.70
N ILE A 108 -2.29 1.37 15.31
CA ILE A 108 -1.82 1.59 13.95
C ILE A 108 -0.31 1.37 13.93
N PHE A 109 0.15 0.48 13.08
CA PHE A 109 1.56 0.33 12.76
C PHE A 109 1.85 1.03 11.44
N LEU A 110 2.93 1.82 11.40
CA LEU A 110 3.52 2.33 10.18
C LEU A 110 4.88 1.68 10.02
N PHE A 111 4.97 0.74 9.08
CA PHE A 111 6.21 0.09 8.69
C PHE A 111 6.94 0.89 7.62
N PHE A 112 8.26 0.79 7.60
CA PHE A 112 9.11 1.42 6.60
C PHE A 112 10.48 0.74 6.51
N LEU A 113 11.14 0.93 5.39
CA LEU A 113 12.57 0.69 5.25
C LEU A 113 13.32 1.80 5.97
N ALA A 114 14.30 1.44 6.79
CA ALA A 114 15.28 2.34 7.37
C ALA A 114 16.68 1.95 6.89
N THR A 115 17.52 2.93 6.55
CA THR A 115 18.94 2.68 6.25
C THR A 115 19.83 3.72 6.90
N THR A 116 21.02 3.30 7.35
CA THR A 116 22.01 4.19 7.94
C THR A 116 22.67 5.09 6.89
N THR A 117 22.62 4.69 5.61
CA THR A 117 23.18 5.46 4.49
C THR A 117 22.23 6.61 4.12
N PRO A 118 22.59 7.88 4.33
CA PRO A 118 21.70 9.01 4.10
C PRO A 118 21.48 9.31 2.61
N SER A 119 22.40 8.89 1.74
CA SER A 119 22.33 9.08 0.29
C SER A 119 22.73 7.80 -0.43
N GLY A 120 22.40 7.70 -1.72
CA GLY A 120 22.60 6.50 -2.52
C GLY A 120 21.37 5.60 -2.57
N MET A 121 21.37 4.64 -3.47
CA MET A 121 20.26 3.71 -3.66
C MET A 121 20.22 2.69 -2.52
N ALA A 122 19.09 2.56 -1.86
CA ALA A 122 18.91 1.59 -0.77
C ALA A 122 19.19 0.14 -1.21
N MET A 123 18.99 -0.18 -2.49
CA MET A 123 19.29 -1.49 -3.07
C MET A 123 20.79 -1.86 -3.05
N HIS A 124 21.66 -0.91 -2.75
CA HIS A 124 23.10 -1.14 -2.60
C HIS A 124 23.55 -1.19 -1.13
N ALA A 125 22.60 -1.06 -0.18
CA ALA A 125 22.89 -1.19 1.24
C ALA A 125 23.26 -2.63 1.59
N THR A 126 24.17 -2.78 2.55
CA THR A 126 24.48 -4.09 3.14
C THR A 126 23.38 -4.50 4.13
N PRO A 127 23.29 -5.78 4.52
CA PRO A 127 22.31 -6.25 5.51
C PRO A 127 22.38 -5.50 6.86
N GLU A 128 23.56 -5.00 7.23
CA GLU A 128 23.78 -4.24 8.47
C GLU A 128 23.27 -2.80 8.36
N GLU A 129 23.27 -2.25 7.15
CA GLU A 129 22.89 -0.86 6.87
C GLU A 129 21.40 -0.67 6.64
N ILE A 130 20.63 -1.75 6.44
CA ILE A 130 19.20 -1.69 6.10
C ILE A 130 18.37 -2.50 7.11
N ALA A 131 17.17 -2.03 7.39
CA ALA A 131 16.24 -2.74 8.25
C ALA A 131 14.78 -2.44 7.92
N THR A 132 13.92 -3.39 8.24
CA THR A 132 12.51 -3.13 8.47
C THR A 132 12.33 -2.49 9.84
N CYS A 133 11.75 -1.30 9.88
CA CYS A 133 11.40 -0.62 11.11
C CYS A 133 9.90 -0.25 11.11
N TYR A 134 9.39 0.08 12.27
CA TYR A 134 8.05 0.62 12.42
C TYR A 134 7.95 1.59 13.60
N VAL A 135 6.95 2.45 13.55
CA VAL A 135 6.38 3.18 14.68
C VAL A 135 4.94 2.74 14.85
N TRP A 136 4.37 2.95 16.03
CA TRP A 136 2.95 2.66 16.29
C TRP A 136 2.26 3.82 17.00
N SER A 137 0.94 3.89 16.84
CA SER A 137 0.05 4.87 17.46
C SER A 137 -1.17 4.16 18.05
N ASP A 138 -1.58 4.58 19.26
CA ASP A 138 -2.79 4.10 19.95
C ASP A 138 -3.88 5.18 20.03
N ASP A 139 -3.69 6.32 19.38
CA ASP A 139 -4.56 7.48 19.43
C ASP A 139 -4.94 8.02 18.04
N ASP A 140 -5.23 7.09 17.12
CA ASP A 140 -5.62 7.41 15.74
C ASP A 140 -4.58 8.24 14.96
N GLY A 141 -3.28 8.04 15.25
CA GLY A 141 -2.19 8.71 14.55
C GLY A 141 -1.91 10.15 15.02
N VAL A 142 -2.31 10.50 16.23
CA VAL A 142 -1.98 11.80 16.84
C VAL A 142 -0.56 11.81 17.40
N THR A 143 -0.20 10.73 18.13
CA THR A 143 1.17 10.53 18.63
C THR A 143 1.73 9.20 18.18
N TRP A 144 3.06 9.14 18.07
CA TRP A 144 3.77 7.96 17.58
C TRP A 144 4.84 7.51 18.57
N SER A 145 5.08 6.22 18.62
CA SER A 145 6.17 5.61 19.41
C SER A 145 7.54 6.03 18.88
N GLU A 146 8.58 5.73 19.68
CA GLU A 146 9.94 5.63 19.16
C GLU A 146 10.03 4.60 18.01
N ILE A 147 11.07 4.74 17.18
CA ILE A 147 11.33 3.81 16.08
C ILE A 147 11.73 2.43 16.64
N VAL A 148 11.02 1.40 16.22
CA VAL A 148 11.26 0.01 16.60
C VAL A 148 11.80 -0.74 15.39
N ARG A 149 12.95 -1.38 15.53
CA ARG A 149 13.50 -2.29 14.52
C ARG A 149 12.84 -3.67 14.65
N VAL A 150 12.42 -4.27 13.54
CA VAL A 150 12.04 -5.68 13.51
C VAL A 150 13.28 -6.51 13.86
N PRO A 151 13.19 -7.44 14.84
CA PRO A 151 14.35 -8.21 15.28
C PRO A 151 15.03 -8.95 14.13
N ALA A 152 16.37 -9.03 14.17
CA ALA A 152 17.14 -9.75 13.16
C ALA A 152 16.79 -11.24 13.10
N ALA A 153 16.42 -11.85 14.23
CA ALA A 153 15.94 -13.24 14.30
C ALA A 153 14.73 -13.53 13.39
N ALA A 154 13.97 -12.51 12.98
CA ALA A 154 12.89 -12.68 12.01
C ALA A 154 13.40 -13.16 10.63
N TRP A 155 14.68 -13.00 10.34
CA TRP A 155 15.31 -13.33 9.05
C TRP A 155 16.23 -14.56 9.10
N GLU A 156 16.55 -15.13 10.25
CA GLU A 156 17.62 -16.14 10.40
C GLU A 156 17.52 -17.37 9.50
N SER A 157 16.35 -17.60 8.89
CA SER A 157 16.14 -18.70 7.94
C SER A 157 16.23 -18.26 6.46
N TRP A 158 16.60 -17.02 6.18
CA TRP A 158 16.53 -16.45 4.84
C TRP A 158 17.90 -16.35 4.15
N PRO A 159 18.04 -16.86 2.91
CA PRO A 159 19.28 -16.74 2.13
C PRO A 159 19.39 -15.38 1.41
N TYR A 160 18.70 -14.33 1.88
CA TYR A 160 18.59 -13.05 1.18
C TYR A 160 19.49 -11.98 1.78
N ASP A 161 19.94 -11.06 0.91
CA ASP A 161 20.76 -9.93 1.33
C ASP A 161 19.99 -9.04 2.31
N TRP A 162 18.72 -8.78 2.03
CA TRP A 162 17.81 -8.02 2.89
C TRP A 162 16.35 -8.16 2.47
N MET A 163 15.44 -7.84 3.39
CA MET A 163 13.99 -7.81 3.19
C MET A 163 13.39 -6.60 3.90
N VAL A 164 12.52 -5.84 3.21
CA VAL A 164 11.92 -4.60 3.69
C VAL A 164 10.46 -4.49 3.27
N PRO A 165 9.64 -3.62 3.91
CA PRO A 165 8.26 -3.44 3.51
C PRO A 165 8.14 -2.98 2.06
N SER A 166 7.16 -3.53 1.35
CA SER A 166 6.68 -3.00 0.09
C SER A 166 5.87 -1.71 0.34
N PRO A 167 5.83 -0.76 -0.60
CA PRO A 167 5.00 0.43 -0.49
C PRO A 167 3.52 0.11 -0.72
N ALA A 168 2.92 -0.64 0.20
CA ALA A 168 1.52 -1.06 0.19
C ALA A 168 1.07 -1.40 1.61
N ASN A 169 -0.23 -1.36 1.87
CA ASN A 169 -0.74 -1.63 3.20
C ASN A 169 -0.65 -3.12 3.57
N GLY A 170 -0.38 -3.37 4.86
CA GLY A 170 -0.60 -4.68 5.46
C GLY A 170 -2.07 -4.90 5.84
N ILE A 171 -2.36 -6.11 6.29
CA ILE A 171 -3.71 -6.55 6.68
C ILE A 171 -3.72 -7.22 8.04
N GLN A 172 -4.89 -7.29 8.65
CA GLN A 172 -5.19 -8.20 9.75
C GLN A 172 -6.18 -9.26 9.27
N THR A 173 -5.87 -10.53 9.53
CA THR A 173 -6.76 -11.66 9.27
C THR A 173 -7.73 -11.88 10.43
N PRO A 174 -8.86 -12.63 10.23
CA PRO A 174 -9.85 -12.86 11.28
C PRO A 174 -9.34 -13.54 12.55
N ASP A 175 -8.23 -14.30 12.46
CA ASP A 175 -7.54 -14.91 13.62
C ASP A 175 -6.69 -13.91 14.41
N GLY A 176 -6.63 -12.64 13.98
CA GLY A 176 -5.86 -11.56 14.60
C GLY A 176 -4.41 -11.47 14.12
N SER A 177 -3.97 -12.33 13.21
CA SER A 177 -2.62 -12.25 12.64
C SER A 177 -2.46 -11.01 11.76
N LEU A 178 -1.29 -10.38 11.82
CA LEU A 178 -0.91 -9.26 10.94
C LEU A 178 -0.01 -9.77 9.82
N PHE A 179 -0.21 -9.28 8.61
CA PHE A 179 0.62 -9.55 7.45
C PHE A 179 0.98 -8.25 6.74
N ILE A 180 2.26 -8.04 6.49
CA ILE A 180 2.83 -6.88 5.83
C ILE A 180 3.55 -7.37 4.57
N PRO A 181 3.17 -6.90 3.36
CA PRO A 181 3.87 -7.29 2.14
C PRO A 181 5.28 -6.72 2.15
N CYS A 182 6.24 -7.53 1.75
CA CYS A 182 7.65 -7.19 1.73
C CYS A 182 8.29 -7.49 0.38
N MET A 183 9.39 -6.82 0.11
CA MET A 183 10.27 -7.06 -1.02
C MET A 183 11.72 -7.19 -0.54
N GLY A 184 12.52 -7.94 -1.25
CA GLY A 184 13.92 -8.13 -0.90
C GLY A 184 14.78 -8.55 -2.05
N ARG A 185 16.07 -8.73 -1.79
CA ARG A 185 17.05 -9.18 -2.78
C ARG A 185 17.81 -10.39 -2.31
N ALA A 186 18.13 -11.25 -3.27
CA ALA A 186 19.06 -12.36 -3.11
C ALA A 186 19.79 -12.58 -4.43
N GLU A 187 21.12 -12.70 -4.39
CA GLU A 187 21.94 -13.00 -5.56
C GLU A 187 21.67 -12.07 -6.77
N GLY A 188 21.34 -10.82 -6.51
CA GLY A 188 21.05 -9.83 -7.54
C GLY A 188 19.61 -9.80 -8.06
N HIS A 189 18.73 -10.73 -7.65
CA HIS A 189 17.34 -10.81 -8.05
C HIS A 189 16.37 -10.25 -6.99
N TRP A 190 15.19 -9.82 -7.42
CA TRP A 190 14.10 -9.39 -6.55
C TRP A 190 13.19 -10.55 -6.17
N TYR A 191 12.68 -10.52 -4.95
CA TYR A 191 11.67 -11.45 -4.42
C TYR A 191 10.69 -10.73 -3.52
N SER A 192 9.47 -11.24 -3.46
CA SER A 192 8.45 -10.79 -2.50
C SER A 192 8.28 -11.79 -1.36
N SER A 193 7.81 -11.32 -0.22
CA SER A 193 7.43 -12.14 0.93
C SER A 193 6.42 -11.43 1.83
N LEU A 194 6.10 -12.02 2.96
CA LEU A 194 5.27 -11.45 4.01
C LEU A 194 6.07 -11.39 5.31
N LEU A 195 6.14 -10.21 5.94
CA LEU A 195 6.40 -10.10 7.35
C LEU A 195 5.07 -10.33 8.09
N PHE A 196 5.06 -11.22 9.07
CA PHE A 196 3.83 -11.50 9.80
C PHE A 196 4.05 -11.62 11.31
N LYS A 197 2.96 -11.41 12.04
CA LYS A 197 2.91 -11.61 13.49
C LYS A 197 1.59 -12.29 13.84
N ARG A 198 1.67 -13.49 14.40
CA ARG A 198 0.51 -14.22 14.92
C ARG A 198 0.20 -13.80 16.36
N PRO A 199 -1.03 -13.98 16.86
CA PRO A 199 -1.34 -13.77 18.26
C PRO A 199 -0.35 -14.52 19.19
N GLY A 200 0.28 -13.79 20.11
CA GLY A 200 1.23 -14.35 21.06
C GLY A 200 2.61 -14.74 20.49
N SER A 201 2.90 -14.46 19.22
CA SER A 201 4.23 -14.74 18.62
C SER A 201 5.04 -13.46 18.41
N ASP A 202 6.31 -13.63 18.10
CA ASP A 202 7.17 -12.58 17.56
C ASP A 202 6.98 -12.38 16.06
N TRP A 203 7.61 -11.34 15.52
CA TRP A 203 7.67 -11.10 14.08
C TRP A 203 8.47 -12.20 13.37
N ALA A 204 7.98 -12.65 12.23
CA ALA A 204 8.67 -13.61 11.37
C ALA A 204 8.40 -13.30 9.90
N TYR A 205 9.33 -13.69 9.02
CA TYR A 205 9.11 -13.66 7.57
C TYR A 205 8.62 -15.01 7.06
N SER A 206 7.71 -14.95 6.07
CA SER A 206 7.41 -16.11 5.24
C SER A 206 8.61 -16.46 4.34
N PRO A 207 8.67 -17.62 3.72
CA PRO A 207 9.54 -17.82 2.56
C PRO A 207 9.30 -16.77 1.48
N ALA A 208 10.26 -16.62 0.54
CA ALA A 208 10.05 -15.80 -0.63
C ALA A 208 9.09 -16.45 -1.63
N THR A 209 8.59 -15.62 -2.54
CA THR A 209 7.96 -16.11 -3.78
C THR A 209 8.95 -16.91 -4.61
N GLU A 210 8.45 -17.92 -5.34
CA GLU A 210 9.29 -18.84 -6.13
C GLU A 210 9.83 -18.20 -7.42
N THR A 211 9.21 -17.11 -7.88
CA THR A 211 9.57 -16.45 -9.13
C THR A 211 10.50 -15.27 -8.84
N ALA A 212 11.67 -15.28 -9.46
CA ALA A 212 12.57 -14.13 -9.44
C ALA A 212 11.93 -12.89 -10.09
N GLU A 213 12.44 -11.73 -9.75
CA GLU A 213 11.99 -10.41 -10.19
C GLU A 213 10.60 -10.01 -9.65
N ASP A 214 10.05 -10.75 -8.69
CA ASP A 214 8.92 -10.29 -7.89
C ASP A 214 9.41 -9.21 -6.92
N ASN A 215 8.86 -8.01 -7.04
CA ASN A 215 9.31 -6.83 -6.34
C ASN A 215 8.18 -6.29 -5.42
N GLU A 216 7.80 -5.04 -5.57
CA GLU A 216 6.74 -4.40 -4.78
C GLU A 216 5.43 -5.20 -4.87
N SER A 217 4.91 -5.56 -3.72
CA SER A 217 3.73 -6.40 -3.61
C SER A 217 2.66 -5.77 -2.72
N THR A 218 1.44 -6.24 -2.87
CA THR A 218 0.32 -5.93 -1.98
C THR A 218 -0.31 -7.22 -1.50
N CYS A 219 -0.74 -7.27 -0.24
CA CYS A 219 -1.45 -8.42 0.31
C CYS A 219 -2.89 -8.09 0.65
N TYR A 220 -3.75 -9.10 0.58
CA TYR A 220 -5.16 -8.99 0.93
C TYR A 220 -5.71 -10.37 1.31
N THR A 221 -6.81 -10.40 2.08
CA THR A 221 -7.55 -11.64 2.33
C THR A 221 -8.46 -11.92 1.14
N GLY A 222 -8.30 -13.06 0.52
CA GLY A 222 -9.11 -13.50 -0.62
C GLY A 222 -10.52 -13.98 -0.21
N PRO A 223 -11.38 -14.32 -1.21
CA PRO A 223 -12.74 -14.77 -0.95
C PRO A 223 -12.81 -16.12 -0.23
N ASP A 224 -11.74 -16.90 -0.25
CA ASP A 224 -11.59 -18.17 0.47
C ASP A 224 -11.05 -18.01 1.91
N GLY A 225 -10.74 -16.77 2.32
CA GLY A 225 -10.18 -16.45 3.63
C GLY A 225 -8.65 -16.55 3.70
N ASP A 226 -7.98 -17.02 2.68
CA ASP A 226 -6.52 -17.12 2.63
C ASP A 226 -5.89 -15.75 2.30
N VAL A 227 -4.62 -15.61 2.66
CA VAL A 227 -3.83 -14.41 2.32
C VAL A 227 -3.29 -14.55 0.90
N TYR A 228 -3.52 -13.54 0.09
CA TYR A 228 -2.97 -13.43 -1.26
C TYR A 228 -1.90 -12.36 -1.32
N LEU A 229 -0.87 -12.59 -2.12
CA LEU A 229 0.20 -11.67 -2.43
C LEU A 229 0.22 -11.40 -3.93
N ASN A 230 -0.04 -10.15 -4.32
CA ASN A 230 -0.05 -9.71 -5.71
C ASN A 230 1.20 -8.88 -5.97
N CYS A 231 2.13 -9.39 -6.76
CA CYS A 231 3.48 -8.88 -6.93
C CYS A 231 3.64 -8.15 -8.25
N ARG A 232 4.29 -6.98 -8.21
CA ARG A 232 4.92 -6.37 -9.36
C ARG A 232 6.08 -7.27 -9.80
N ASN A 233 6.14 -7.62 -11.07
CA ASN A 233 7.26 -8.38 -11.61
C ASN A 233 8.08 -7.52 -12.57
N GLU A 234 9.40 -7.52 -12.42
CA GLU A 234 10.33 -6.71 -13.23
C GLU A 234 10.84 -7.47 -14.46
N ALA A 235 10.51 -8.76 -14.60
CA ALA A 235 10.90 -9.54 -15.76
C ALA A 235 10.16 -9.10 -17.03
N ASP A 236 10.63 -9.56 -18.15
CA ASP A 236 9.99 -9.35 -19.45
C ASP A 236 8.56 -9.92 -19.47
N GLY A 237 7.62 -9.15 -20.02
CA GLY A 237 6.22 -9.54 -20.12
C GLY A 237 5.26 -8.70 -19.29
N HIS A 238 5.75 -7.90 -18.34
CA HIS A 238 4.98 -6.91 -17.56
C HIS A 238 3.73 -7.47 -16.88
N VAL A 239 3.74 -8.75 -16.51
CA VAL A 239 2.65 -9.41 -15.79
C VAL A 239 2.79 -9.20 -14.29
N ARG A 240 1.66 -9.23 -13.58
CA ARG A 240 1.65 -9.28 -12.13
C ARG A 240 1.49 -10.71 -11.66
N ASN A 241 2.44 -11.21 -10.88
CA ASN A 241 2.34 -12.55 -10.28
C ASN A 241 1.40 -12.53 -9.08
N LEU A 242 0.60 -13.57 -8.95
CA LEU A 242 -0.33 -13.76 -7.84
C LEU A 242 -0.01 -15.06 -7.12
N TYR A 243 0.09 -14.99 -5.79
CA TYR A 243 0.34 -16.14 -4.93
C TYR A 243 -0.72 -16.22 -3.84
N ARG A 244 -1.11 -17.44 -3.52
CA ARG A 244 -1.87 -17.78 -2.32
C ARG A 244 -0.90 -18.26 -1.24
N TYR A 245 -0.98 -17.70 -0.05
CA TYR A 245 -0.15 -18.07 1.08
C TYR A 245 -0.89 -19.06 1.99
N ASP A 246 -0.35 -20.27 2.12
CA ASP A 246 -0.79 -21.27 3.09
C ASP A 246 -0.09 -21.00 4.43
N ALA A 247 -0.81 -20.38 5.35
CA ALA A 247 -0.27 -20.00 6.65
C ALA A 247 0.09 -21.21 7.54
N ALA A 248 -0.59 -22.36 7.36
CA ALA A 248 -0.33 -23.57 8.10
C ALA A 248 0.98 -24.26 7.66
N ARG A 249 1.26 -24.20 6.35
CA ARG A 249 2.48 -24.80 5.75
C ARG A 249 3.60 -23.79 5.56
N ASN A 250 3.36 -22.52 5.85
CA ASN A 250 4.29 -21.41 5.64
C ASN A 250 4.89 -21.42 4.23
N ARG A 251 4.05 -21.46 3.20
CA ARG A 251 4.49 -21.46 1.80
C ARG A 251 3.53 -20.76 0.86
N PHE A 252 4.08 -20.26 -0.24
CA PHE A 252 3.31 -19.72 -1.35
C PHE A 252 2.95 -20.80 -2.37
N THR A 253 1.83 -20.60 -3.04
CA THR A 253 1.46 -21.32 -4.25
C THR A 253 1.08 -20.30 -5.30
N LYS A 254 1.78 -20.28 -6.43
CA LYS A 254 1.46 -19.40 -7.55
C LYS A 254 0.10 -19.79 -8.13
N VAL A 255 -0.76 -18.80 -8.36
CA VAL A 255 -2.09 -18.97 -8.92
C VAL A 255 -2.22 -18.16 -10.21
N GLU A 256 -3.15 -18.57 -11.06
CA GLU A 256 -3.43 -17.83 -12.28
C GLU A 256 -3.92 -16.42 -11.96
N ASN A 257 -3.32 -15.42 -12.59
CA ASN A 257 -3.75 -14.04 -12.51
C ASN A 257 -4.19 -13.55 -13.88
N PRO A 258 -5.50 -13.49 -14.16
CA PRO A 258 -6.01 -13.02 -15.45
C PRO A 258 -5.87 -11.51 -15.65
N PHE A 259 -5.46 -10.77 -14.62
CA PHE A 259 -5.20 -9.33 -14.71
C PHE A 259 -3.79 -9.09 -15.28
N ASP A 260 -3.75 -8.79 -16.55
CA ASP A 260 -2.53 -8.38 -17.26
C ASP A 260 -2.62 -6.89 -17.61
N PRO A 261 -1.99 -6.01 -16.82
CA PRO A 261 -1.97 -4.58 -17.11
C PRO A 261 -0.98 -4.22 -18.21
N ASN A 262 -0.12 -5.15 -18.65
CA ASN A 262 1.00 -4.88 -19.54
C ASN A 262 1.85 -3.68 -19.11
N LEU A 263 2.07 -3.54 -17.80
CA LEU A 263 2.76 -2.41 -17.20
C LEU A 263 3.43 -2.79 -15.88
N VAL A 264 4.69 -2.44 -15.74
CA VAL A 264 5.47 -2.62 -14.50
C VAL A 264 5.26 -1.42 -13.58
N CYS A 265 4.44 -1.58 -12.53
CA CYS A 265 4.22 -0.56 -11.51
C CYS A 265 3.74 -1.17 -10.19
N GLN A 266 3.91 -0.42 -9.11
CA GLN A 266 3.28 -0.69 -7.82
C GLN A 266 1.75 -0.54 -7.94
N GLY A 267 1.01 -1.31 -7.15
CA GLY A 267 -0.44 -1.19 -6.98
C GLY A 267 -0.87 -1.73 -5.62
N THR A 268 -1.99 -1.27 -5.11
CA THR A 268 -2.51 -1.66 -3.79
C THR A 268 -3.91 -2.23 -3.93
N VAL A 269 -4.16 -3.36 -3.26
CA VAL A 269 -5.47 -4.01 -3.19
C VAL A 269 -5.99 -3.95 -1.76
N CYS A 270 -7.29 -3.72 -1.60
CA CYS A 270 -7.98 -3.89 -0.32
C CYS A 270 -9.32 -4.62 -0.51
N ALA A 271 -9.69 -5.44 0.47
CA ALA A 271 -11.05 -5.95 0.61
C ALA A 271 -11.96 -4.82 1.09
N ALA A 272 -13.19 -4.77 0.59
CA ALA A 272 -14.18 -3.76 0.90
C ALA A 272 -15.59 -4.36 0.90
N SER A 273 -16.57 -3.60 1.35
CA SER A 273 -17.98 -3.98 1.28
C SER A 273 -18.81 -2.81 0.74
N CYS A 274 -19.76 -3.11 -0.12
CA CYS A 274 -20.69 -2.12 -0.67
C CYS A 274 -22.12 -2.69 -0.69
N GLY A 275 -23.04 -2.06 0.03
CA GLY A 275 -24.42 -2.52 0.11
C GLY A 275 -24.57 -3.94 0.66
N GLY A 276 -23.70 -4.36 1.60
CA GLY A 276 -23.68 -5.69 2.20
C GLY A 276 -23.10 -6.78 1.30
N ARG A 277 -22.39 -6.41 0.24
CA ARG A 277 -21.67 -7.34 -0.64
C ARG A 277 -20.18 -7.10 -0.55
N ASP A 278 -19.44 -8.17 -0.35
CA ASP A 278 -17.98 -8.12 -0.38
C ASP A 278 -17.48 -7.89 -1.81
N LEU A 279 -16.45 -7.10 -1.90
CA LEU A 279 -15.76 -6.75 -3.14
C LEU A 279 -14.29 -6.41 -2.85
N TYR A 280 -13.52 -6.27 -3.90
CA TYR A 280 -12.13 -5.86 -3.84
C TYR A 280 -11.94 -4.58 -4.65
N LEU A 281 -11.15 -3.68 -4.10
CA LEU A 281 -10.73 -2.46 -4.77
C LEU A 281 -9.22 -2.50 -4.98
N MET A 282 -8.77 -2.05 -6.14
CA MET A 282 -7.36 -1.91 -6.45
C MET A 282 -7.10 -0.51 -7.00
N SER A 283 -6.08 0.17 -6.49
CA SER A 283 -5.53 1.36 -7.13
C SER A 283 -4.29 0.98 -7.93
N PHE A 284 -4.31 1.31 -9.22
CA PHE A 284 -3.22 0.98 -10.14
C PHE A 284 -3.25 1.92 -11.35
N CYS A 285 -2.10 2.25 -11.91
CA CYS A 285 -2.04 3.04 -13.13
C CYS A 285 -2.32 2.19 -14.37
N GLU A 286 -2.89 2.82 -15.39
CA GLU A 286 -3.10 2.18 -16.70
C GLU A 286 -1.91 2.42 -17.63
N PRO A 287 -1.59 1.50 -18.53
CA PRO A 287 -0.55 1.71 -19.54
C PRO A 287 -1.01 2.75 -20.56
N SER A 288 -0.11 3.62 -20.95
CA SER A 288 -0.29 4.46 -22.13
C SER A 288 0.07 3.68 -23.40
N ARG A 289 -0.27 4.23 -24.58
CA ARG A 289 0.16 3.68 -25.89
C ARG A 289 1.68 3.50 -26.02
N TYR A 290 2.46 4.11 -25.14
CA TYR A 290 3.92 4.08 -25.14
C TYR A 290 4.49 3.30 -23.96
N ASN A 291 3.71 2.40 -23.33
CA ASN A 291 4.10 1.66 -22.12
C ASN A 291 4.59 2.60 -20.99
N ARG A 292 3.95 3.77 -20.85
CA ARG A 292 4.23 4.72 -19.78
C ARG A 292 3.10 4.66 -18.76
N ARG A 293 3.45 4.85 -17.51
CA ARG A 293 2.48 5.00 -16.42
C ARG A 293 1.57 6.19 -16.74
N ASN A 294 0.28 5.91 -16.84
CA ASN A 294 -0.73 6.90 -17.16
C ASN A 294 -1.92 6.71 -16.22
N TRP A 295 -2.95 7.43 -16.33
CA TRP A 295 -4.19 7.35 -15.56
C TRP A 295 -4.16 6.46 -14.31
N ILE A 296 -4.07 7.09 -13.13
CA ILE A 296 -4.33 6.34 -11.89
C ILE A 296 -5.82 5.98 -11.88
N THR A 297 -6.09 4.69 -11.77
CA THR A 297 -7.44 4.12 -11.85
C THR A 297 -7.75 3.30 -10.62
N VAL A 298 -8.95 3.46 -10.09
CA VAL A 298 -9.54 2.52 -9.13
C VAL A 298 -10.26 1.44 -9.91
N TRP A 299 -9.87 0.20 -9.66
CA TRP A 299 -10.46 -1.01 -10.21
C TRP A 299 -11.33 -1.69 -9.18
N VAL A 300 -12.35 -2.41 -9.62
CA VAL A 300 -13.24 -3.21 -8.76
C VAL A 300 -13.31 -4.65 -9.24
N SER A 301 -13.39 -5.56 -8.27
CA SER A 301 -13.56 -6.99 -8.52
C SER A 301 -14.49 -7.62 -7.49
N ALA A 302 -15.22 -8.67 -7.86
CA ALA A 302 -16.01 -9.49 -6.94
C ALA A 302 -15.24 -10.73 -6.46
N ASP A 303 -14.16 -11.11 -7.15
CA ASP A 303 -13.41 -12.34 -6.90
C ASP A 303 -11.90 -12.12 -6.72
N ALA A 304 -11.45 -10.85 -6.72
CA ALA A 304 -10.05 -10.44 -6.67
C ALA A 304 -9.19 -10.95 -7.84
N LEU A 305 -9.78 -11.51 -8.86
CA LEU A 305 -9.13 -12.04 -10.06
C LEU A 305 -9.50 -11.26 -11.31
N ARG A 306 -10.79 -11.01 -11.53
CA ARG A 306 -11.30 -10.30 -12.70
C ARG A 306 -11.63 -8.86 -12.34
N TRP A 307 -10.86 -7.94 -12.88
CA TRP A 307 -10.94 -6.52 -12.54
C TRP A 307 -11.63 -5.73 -13.65
N ALA A 308 -12.47 -4.78 -13.24
CA ALA A 308 -13.08 -3.80 -14.11
C ALA A 308 -12.71 -2.39 -13.63
N PRO A 309 -12.45 -1.43 -14.53
CA PRO A 309 -12.20 -0.05 -14.13
C PRO A 309 -13.47 0.55 -13.53
N LEU A 310 -13.33 1.18 -12.36
CA LEU A 310 -14.41 1.84 -11.65
C LEU A 310 -14.33 3.36 -11.81
N LEU A 311 -13.13 3.92 -11.66
CA LEU A 311 -12.93 5.36 -11.63
C LEU A 311 -11.50 5.72 -12.03
N ARG A 312 -11.33 6.61 -13.01
CA ARG A 312 -10.05 7.28 -13.28
C ARG A 312 -9.91 8.52 -12.41
N LEU A 313 -8.77 8.66 -11.76
CA LEU A 313 -8.46 9.75 -10.84
C LEU A 313 -7.69 10.88 -11.53
N THR A 314 -6.92 10.56 -12.54
CA THR A 314 -6.10 11.51 -13.31
C THR A 314 -6.51 11.57 -14.77
N GLY A 315 -6.20 12.68 -15.46
CA GLY A 315 -6.38 12.79 -16.91
C GLY A 315 -5.32 12.03 -17.70
N GLU A 316 -5.40 12.13 -19.04
CA GLU A 316 -4.43 11.55 -19.97
C GLU A 316 -3.11 12.31 -19.95
N ARG A 317 -2.30 12.03 -18.92
CA ARG A 317 -0.96 12.60 -18.75
C ARG A 317 -0.07 11.60 -18.04
N PRO A 318 1.25 11.61 -18.29
CA PRO A 318 2.17 10.81 -17.51
C PRO A 318 1.97 11.08 -16.02
N SER A 319 1.91 10.02 -15.20
CA SER A 319 1.92 10.11 -13.75
C SER A 319 3.15 9.43 -13.20
N ALA A 320 3.48 9.66 -11.93
CA ALA A 320 4.54 8.91 -11.27
C ALA A 320 4.13 7.47 -10.98
N GLY A 321 2.83 7.18 -10.95
CA GLY A 321 2.24 5.85 -10.99
C GLY A 321 1.95 5.19 -9.65
N TYR A 322 2.55 5.65 -8.56
CA TYR A 322 2.30 5.04 -7.24
C TYR A 322 1.01 5.55 -6.63
N SER A 323 0.26 4.62 -6.04
CA SER A 323 -1.02 4.90 -5.39
C SER A 323 -1.30 3.90 -4.28
N ALA A 324 -2.13 4.28 -3.32
CA ALA A 324 -2.60 3.38 -2.27
C ALA A 324 -4.10 3.58 -2.04
N ILE A 325 -4.79 2.50 -1.71
CA ILE A 325 -6.21 2.49 -1.39
C ILE A 325 -6.44 1.78 -0.06
N ALA A 326 -7.35 2.29 0.76
CA ALA A 326 -7.74 1.68 2.02
C ALA A 326 -9.26 1.74 2.22
N TYR A 327 -9.76 0.71 2.87
CA TYR A 327 -11.16 0.60 3.28
C TYR A 327 -11.28 0.11 4.71
N HIS A 328 -12.21 0.67 5.47
CA HIS A 328 -12.64 0.15 6.76
C HIS A 328 -14.02 0.70 7.13
N ASP A 329 -14.93 -0.19 7.55
CA ASP A 329 -16.27 0.15 8.06
C ASP A 329 -17.04 1.18 7.22
N GLY A 330 -17.07 0.96 5.90
CA GLY A 330 -17.77 1.83 4.95
C GLY A 330 -17.03 3.12 4.62
N LEU A 331 -15.88 3.39 5.21
CA LEU A 331 -14.98 4.49 4.83
C LEU A 331 -13.94 3.99 3.84
N CYS A 332 -13.70 4.74 2.78
CA CYS A 332 -12.76 4.36 1.74
C CYS A 332 -12.03 5.59 1.20
N ALA A 333 -10.75 5.47 1.02
CA ALA A 333 -9.96 6.52 0.40
C ALA A 333 -8.86 5.98 -0.50
N VAL A 334 -8.48 6.80 -1.47
CA VAL A 334 -7.34 6.57 -2.36
C VAL A 334 -6.42 7.77 -2.37
N VAL A 335 -5.11 7.51 -2.38
CA VAL A 335 -4.06 8.50 -2.53
C VAL A 335 -3.17 8.15 -3.71
N TRP A 336 -2.60 9.16 -4.36
CA TRP A 336 -1.74 8.92 -5.52
C TRP A 336 -0.73 10.04 -5.75
N GLU A 337 0.36 9.70 -6.43
CA GLU A 337 1.31 10.65 -6.98
C GLU A 337 0.71 11.33 -8.20
N ASP A 338 0.62 12.67 -8.22
CA ASP A 338 0.00 13.37 -9.33
C ASP A 338 1.03 13.96 -10.28
N ASP A 339 1.66 15.04 -9.96
CA ASP A 339 2.58 15.74 -10.88
C ASP A 339 3.91 14.99 -11.06
N PRO A 340 4.25 14.51 -12.28
CA PRO A 340 5.51 13.80 -12.50
C PRO A 340 6.76 14.69 -12.37
N ALA A 341 6.63 16.00 -12.48
CA ALA A 341 7.75 16.94 -12.35
C ALA A 341 8.03 17.33 -10.90
N VAL A 342 6.98 17.64 -10.13
CA VAL A 342 7.07 18.07 -8.73
C VAL A 342 6.71 16.93 -7.79
N ARG A 343 5.88 16.01 -8.26
CA ARG A 343 5.35 14.86 -7.50
C ARG A 343 4.70 15.30 -6.20
N THR A 344 3.43 15.53 -6.30
CA THR A 344 2.53 15.88 -5.21
C THR A 344 1.70 14.66 -4.84
N ILE A 345 1.15 14.63 -3.63
CA ILE A 345 0.23 13.58 -3.20
C ILE A 345 -1.18 14.16 -3.13
N CYS A 346 -2.05 13.54 -3.92
CA CYS A 346 -3.49 13.81 -3.94
C CYS A 346 -4.25 12.74 -3.17
N PHE A 347 -5.42 13.12 -2.66
CA PHE A 347 -6.34 12.29 -1.89
C PHE A 347 -7.74 12.41 -2.45
N ARG A 348 -8.47 11.29 -2.44
CA ARG A 348 -9.91 11.30 -2.69
C ARG A 348 -10.63 10.37 -1.72
N ASP A 349 -11.65 10.92 -1.06
CA ASP A 349 -12.63 10.14 -0.29
C ASP A 349 -13.57 9.42 -1.26
N LEU A 350 -13.56 8.10 -1.25
CA LEU A 350 -14.41 7.22 -2.05
C LEU A 350 -15.65 6.75 -1.28
N THR A 351 -15.80 7.09 -0.01
CA THR A 351 -16.93 6.72 0.85
C THR A 351 -18.29 7.03 0.20
N PRO A 352 -18.51 8.22 -0.39
CA PRO A 352 -19.78 8.52 -1.05
C PRO A 352 -20.07 7.61 -2.25
N LEU A 353 -19.04 7.19 -2.98
CA LEU A 353 -19.20 6.30 -4.14
C LEU A 353 -19.67 4.90 -3.71
N LEU A 354 -19.15 4.37 -2.60
CA LEU A 354 -19.54 3.06 -2.09
C LEU A 354 -20.91 3.07 -1.40
N ARG A 355 -21.33 4.20 -0.84
CA ARG A 355 -22.66 4.37 -0.19
C ARG A 355 -23.77 4.63 -1.20
N SER A 356 -23.48 5.24 -2.34
CA SER A 356 -24.47 5.67 -3.33
C SER A 356 -24.88 4.60 -4.34
N SER A 357 -24.42 3.36 -4.22
CA SER A 357 -24.87 2.27 -5.10
C SER A 357 -26.39 2.07 -4.92
N PRO A 358 -27.20 2.34 -5.97
CA PRO A 358 -28.65 2.32 -5.86
C PRO A 358 -29.11 0.88 -5.59
N THR A 359 -29.68 0.62 -4.43
CA THR A 359 -30.71 -0.41 -4.33
C THR A 359 -31.83 0.02 -5.30
N ARG A 360 -31.85 -0.47 -6.54
CA ARG A 360 -33.06 -0.41 -7.34
C ARG A 360 -34.15 -1.10 -6.51
N ARG A 361 -35.04 -0.32 -5.95
CA ARG A 361 -36.34 -0.82 -5.51
C ARG A 361 -36.93 -1.54 -6.72
N CYS A 362 -36.99 -2.85 -6.64
CA CYS A 362 -37.80 -3.65 -7.53
C CYS A 362 -39.23 -3.24 -7.27
N GLY A 363 -39.71 -2.26 -8.02
CA GLY A 363 -41.11 -1.89 -8.03
C GLY A 363 -41.88 -3.08 -8.57
N THR A 364 -42.62 -3.72 -7.71
CA THR A 364 -43.75 -4.58 -8.07
C THR A 364 -44.67 -3.79 -8.99
N ARG A 365 -44.82 -4.23 -10.24
CA ARG A 365 -46.03 -4.13 -11.03
C ARG A 365 -46.34 -5.50 -11.61
#